data_f5edf77a2e66857a11e5f76dd417bb07
#
_entry.id   f5edf77a2e66857a11e5f76dd417bb07
#
_cell.length_a   1.000
_cell.length_b   1.000
_cell.length_c   1.000
_cell.angle_alpha   90.00
_cell.angle_beta   90.00
_cell.angle_gamma   90.00
#
_symmetry.space_group_name_H-M   'P 1'
#
loop_
_entity.id
_entity.type
_entity.pdbx_description
1 polymer ?
#
loop_
_entity_poly.entity_id
_entity_poly.type
_entity_poly.pdbx_seq_one_letter_code
_entity_poly.pdbx_strand_id
1 'polypeptide(L)'
;LQSRRQCHQIQPDNREKNNAVVLYGDANILIVKSLNSNLQPAKNDGMVLITDKTAKLPVATRDFPTITEEDEKIRGFMDEVAVDNLIATVQHLQDYQSRYYNSENAYDAADWIQGQFDELLILETEQFPVDYLGNPAAPNVIAIQYGTKNPDQYVVCGSHLDSYSYSGVCPGADDNATGVASVLETARILSQYNFERSIIYCAFGAEEVGLVGSSQYAEYCDDMGLDIV
;
A
#
# COMPACT_ATOMS: atom_id res chain seq x y z
N LEU A 1 -16.00 3.25 8.91
CA LEU A 1 -16.69 4.54 8.84
C LEU A 1 -16.43 5.34 10.10
N GLN A 2 -15.29 6.00 10.26
CA GLN A 2 -15.05 7.26 10.96
C GLN A 2 -13.57 7.42 11.30
N SER A 3 -12.69 7.62 10.32
CA SER A 3 -11.50 8.39 10.60
C SER A 3 -11.87 9.86 10.40
N ARG A 4 -12.44 10.47 11.42
CA ARG A 4 -12.47 11.93 11.49
C ARG A 4 -11.04 12.39 11.83
N ARG A 5 -10.18 12.56 10.83
CA ARG A 5 -9.21 13.65 10.93
C ARG A 5 -10.07 14.87 11.22
N GLN A 6 -9.79 15.57 12.31
CA GLN A 6 -10.38 16.86 12.56
C GLN A 6 -9.93 17.81 11.44
N CYS A 7 -10.59 17.71 10.29
CA CYS A 7 -10.70 18.88 9.44
C CYS A 7 -11.35 19.91 10.35
N HIS A 8 -10.62 20.95 10.72
CA HIS A 8 -11.22 22.11 11.35
C HIS A 8 -12.36 22.51 10.43
N GLN A 9 -13.60 22.27 10.89
CA GLN A 9 -14.78 22.72 10.18
C GLN A 9 -14.64 24.22 10.08
N ILE A 10 -14.28 24.72 8.90
CA ILE A 10 -14.41 26.12 8.56
C ILE A 10 -15.91 26.34 8.50
N GLN A 11 -16.47 26.85 9.57
CA GLN A 11 -17.87 27.23 9.61
C GLN A 11 -18.15 28.22 8.47
N PRO A 12 -19.30 28.17 7.81
CA PRO A 12 -19.62 29.02 6.65
C PRO A 12 -19.40 30.52 6.87
N ASP A 13 -19.47 30.98 8.11
CA ASP A 13 -19.31 32.38 8.50
C ASP A 13 -17.87 32.88 8.62
N ASN A 14 -16.87 32.04 8.46
CA ASN A 14 -15.44 32.40 8.55
C ASN A 14 -14.75 32.49 7.16
N ARG A 15 -15.51 32.56 6.08
CA ARG A 15 -15.01 32.53 4.71
C ARG A 15 -14.03 33.66 4.37
N GLU A 16 -14.08 34.78 5.06
CA GLU A 16 -13.22 35.95 4.79
C GLU A 16 -12.00 36.06 5.73
N LYS A 17 -11.99 35.38 6.87
CA LYS A 17 -10.93 35.55 7.88
C LYS A 17 -9.64 34.85 7.56
N ASN A 18 -9.61 33.87 6.65
CA ASN A 18 -8.44 33.05 6.38
C ASN A 18 -7.78 33.27 5.01
N ASN A 19 -8.04 34.41 4.35
CA ASN A 19 -7.48 34.70 3.02
C ASN A 19 -7.66 33.57 1.98
N ALA A 20 -8.75 32.83 2.05
CA ALA A 20 -9.06 31.75 1.13
C ALA A 20 -10.55 31.73 0.77
N VAL A 21 -10.84 31.44 -0.49
CA VAL A 21 -12.21 31.24 -0.99
C VAL A 21 -12.44 29.75 -1.20
N VAL A 22 -13.50 29.21 -0.60
CA VAL A 22 -13.91 27.83 -0.82
C VAL A 22 -14.54 27.71 -2.20
N LEU A 23 -13.95 26.90 -3.05
CA LEU A 23 -14.44 26.62 -4.41
C LEU A 23 -15.34 25.39 -4.44
N TYR A 24 -15.01 24.37 -3.64
CA TYR A 24 -15.76 23.13 -3.49
C TYR A 24 -15.52 22.56 -2.10
N GLY A 25 -16.50 21.87 -1.56
CA GLY A 25 -16.33 21.12 -0.30
C GLY A 25 -17.42 20.09 -0.12
N ASP A 26 -17.02 18.90 0.29
CA ASP A 26 -17.89 17.83 0.78
C ASP A 26 -17.37 17.29 2.12
N ALA A 27 -17.83 16.10 2.55
CA ALA A 27 -17.45 15.53 3.84
C ALA A 27 -15.94 15.15 3.92
N ASN A 28 -15.27 14.97 2.77
CA ASN A 28 -13.92 14.43 2.68
C ASN A 28 -12.91 15.36 1.99
N ILE A 29 -13.40 16.25 1.11
CA ILE A 29 -12.52 17.09 0.29
C ILE A 29 -12.97 18.55 0.41
N LEU A 30 -12.01 19.45 0.60
CA LEU A 30 -12.19 20.90 0.56
C LEU A 30 -11.22 21.50 -0.45
N ILE A 31 -11.76 22.10 -1.52
CA ILE A 31 -10.96 22.83 -2.50
C ILE A 31 -11.07 24.32 -2.18
N VAL A 32 -9.94 24.96 -1.88
CA VAL A 32 -9.87 26.37 -1.57
C VAL A 32 -8.95 27.11 -2.53
N LYS A 33 -9.33 28.31 -2.91
CA LYS A 33 -8.45 29.25 -3.59
C LYS A 33 -7.82 30.16 -2.56
N SER A 34 -6.51 30.09 -2.37
CA SER A 34 -5.78 31.03 -1.54
C SER A 34 -5.75 32.41 -2.21
N LEU A 35 -6.01 33.45 -1.45
CA LEU A 35 -5.82 34.85 -1.86
C LEU A 35 -4.39 35.31 -1.59
N ASN A 36 -3.58 34.48 -0.92
CA ASN A 36 -2.18 34.73 -0.62
C ASN A 36 -1.28 33.87 -1.52
N SER A 37 -0.52 34.49 -2.42
CA SER A 37 0.37 33.82 -3.34
C SER A 37 1.55 33.07 -2.68
N ASN A 38 1.79 33.30 -1.38
CA ASN A 38 2.89 32.71 -0.62
C ASN A 38 2.46 31.59 0.31
N LEU A 39 1.22 31.12 0.21
CA LEU A 39 0.76 29.98 1.00
C LEU A 39 1.49 28.71 0.51
N GLN A 40 2.39 28.21 1.33
CA GLN A 40 3.01 26.90 1.11
C GLN A 40 2.35 25.93 2.07
N PRO A 41 1.83 24.77 1.61
CA PRO A 41 1.34 23.72 2.50
C PRO A 41 2.47 23.27 3.42
N ALA A 42 2.21 23.16 4.73
CA ALA A 42 3.15 22.51 5.62
C ALA A 42 3.22 21.01 5.29
N LYS A 43 4.37 20.38 5.47
CA LYS A 43 4.65 19.00 5.04
C LYS A 43 3.64 17.95 5.53
N ASN A 44 2.82 18.26 6.55
CA ASN A 44 1.91 17.30 7.20
C ASN A 44 0.45 17.75 7.24
N ASP A 45 0.04 18.73 6.43
CA ASP A 45 -1.31 19.29 6.53
C ASP A 45 -2.36 18.55 5.68
N GLY A 46 -1.99 17.52 4.94
CA GLY A 46 -2.87 16.85 3.99
C GLY A 46 -3.35 17.76 2.85
N MET A 47 -2.67 18.89 2.63
CA MET A 47 -2.97 19.83 1.57
C MET A 47 -2.14 19.56 0.33
N VAL A 48 -2.78 19.51 -0.83
CA VAL A 48 -2.13 19.41 -2.13
C VAL A 48 -2.30 20.73 -2.87
N LEU A 49 -1.20 21.31 -3.34
CA LEU A 49 -1.26 22.51 -4.15
C LEU A 49 -1.80 22.18 -5.55
N ILE A 50 -3.01 22.67 -5.86
CA ILE A 50 -3.57 22.61 -7.21
C ILE A 50 -3.18 23.91 -7.91
N THR A 51 -2.35 23.82 -8.95
CA THR A 51 -1.93 24.99 -9.72
C THR A 51 -2.91 25.29 -10.84
N ASP A 52 -3.11 26.58 -11.17
CA ASP A 52 -3.91 27.06 -12.33
C ASP A 52 -3.30 26.66 -13.69
N LYS A 53 -2.14 26.03 -13.69
CA LYS A 53 -1.57 25.50 -14.92
C LYS A 53 -2.42 24.31 -15.34
N THR A 54 -3.32 24.55 -16.29
CA THR A 54 -3.93 23.47 -17.06
C THR A 54 -2.79 22.67 -17.68
N ALA A 55 -2.40 21.58 -17.01
CA ALA A 55 -1.62 20.57 -17.68
C ALA A 55 -2.52 20.11 -18.84
N LYS A 56 -2.19 20.49 -20.07
CA LYS A 56 -2.71 19.77 -21.21
C LYS A 56 -2.16 18.34 -21.02
N LEU A 57 -2.97 17.49 -20.42
CA LEU A 57 -2.69 16.07 -20.47
C LEU A 57 -2.53 15.77 -21.97
N PRO A 58 -1.39 15.25 -22.41
CA PRO A 58 -1.30 14.79 -23.77
C PRO A 58 -2.47 13.83 -23.92
N VAL A 59 -3.35 14.14 -24.90
CA VAL A 59 -4.32 13.14 -25.34
C VAL A 59 -3.44 12.09 -26.00
N ALA A 60 -2.98 11.13 -25.18
CA ALA A 60 -2.40 9.94 -25.73
C ALA A 60 -3.53 9.28 -26.49
N THR A 61 -3.48 9.38 -27.80
CA THR A 61 -4.14 8.42 -28.66
C THR A 61 -3.48 7.08 -28.31
N ARG A 62 -4.05 6.38 -27.32
CA ARG A 62 -3.63 5.01 -27.04
C ARG A 62 -4.16 4.19 -28.20
N ASP A 63 -3.29 3.92 -29.16
CA ASP A 63 -3.47 2.72 -29.95
C ASP A 63 -3.44 1.57 -28.95
N PHE A 64 -4.56 0.89 -28.78
CA PHE A 64 -4.59 -0.31 -27.94
C PHE A 64 -3.60 -1.30 -28.57
N PRO A 65 -2.63 -1.80 -27.80
CA PRO A 65 -1.70 -2.77 -28.33
C PRO A 65 -2.49 -3.99 -28.84
N THR A 66 -1.97 -4.63 -29.88
CA THR A 66 -2.51 -5.90 -30.33
C THR A 66 -2.38 -6.92 -29.21
N ILE A 67 -3.42 -7.69 -28.93
CA ILE A 67 -3.40 -8.77 -27.95
C ILE A 67 -2.32 -9.78 -28.37
N THR A 68 -1.42 -10.08 -27.43
CA THR A 68 -0.30 -11.01 -27.60
C THR A 68 -0.54 -12.31 -26.85
N GLU A 69 0.34 -13.29 -27.01
CA GLU A 69 0.30 -14.53 -26.22
C GLU A 69 0.53 -14.24 -24.72
N GLU A 70 1.31 -13.20 -24.39
CA GLU A 70 1.50 -12.75 -23.01
C GLU A 70 0.20 -12.22 -22.41
N ASP A 71 -0.60 -11.48 -23.18
CA ASP A 71 -1.91 -10.99 -22.73
C ASP A 71 -2.87 -12.15 -22.43
N GLU A 72 -2.81 -13.23 -23.22
CA GLU A 72 -3.60 -14.44 -22.98
C GLU A 72 -3.17 -15.16 -21.70
N LYS A 73 -1.85 -15.22 -21.42
CA LYS A 73 -1.35 -15.75 -20.14
C LYS A 73 -1.82 -14.91 -18.95
N ILE A 74 -1.73 -13.59 -19.04
CA ILE A 74 -2.21 -12.68 -18.00
C ILE A 74 -3.70 -12.91 -17.73
N ARG A 75 -4.51 -13.08 -18.79
CA ARG A 75 -5.93 -13.45 -18.62
C ARG A 75 -6.10 -14.77 -17.91
N GLY A 76 -5.28 -15.78 -18.26
CA GLY A 76 -5.28 -17.05 -17.56
C GLY A 76 -5.05 -16.88 -16.07
N PHE A 77 -4.07 -16.08 -15.65
CA PHE A 77 -3.82 -15.78 -14.24
C PHE A 77 -5.01 -15.05 -13.58
N MET A 78 -5.63 -14.11 -14.30
CA MET A 78 -6.81 -13.39 -13.81
C MET A 78 -8.00 -14.33 -13.58
N ASP A 79 -8.18 -15.33 -14.45
CA ASP A 79 -9.26 -16.33 -14.35
C ASP A 79 -9.06 -17.27 -13.14
N GLU A 80 -7.83 -17.38 -12.62
CA GLU A 80 -7.50 -18.16 -11.42
C GLU A 80 -7.79 -17.45 -10.09
N VAL A 81 -8.13 -16.15 -10.14
CA VAL A 81 -8.43 -15.37 -8.93
C VAL A 81 -9.65 -15.91 -8.22
N ALA A 82 -9.45 -16.34 -6.97
CA ALA A 82 -10.50 -16.85 -6.11
C ALA A 82 -11.04 -15.74 -5.19
N VAL A 83 -12.22 -15.23 -5.50
CA VAL A 83 -12.87 -14.17 -4.70
C VAL A 83 -13.05 -14.60 -3.24
N ASP A 84 -13.34 -15.88 -3.00
CA ASP A 84 -13.51 -16.40 -1.64
C ASP A 84 -12.23 -16.32 -0.82
N ASN A 85 -11.05 -16.51 -1.44
CA ASN A 85 -9.75 -16.33 -0.77
C ASN A 85 -9.53 -14.86 -0.38
N LEU A 86 -9.83 -13.93 -1.31
CA LEU A 86 -9.72 -12.49 -1.03
C LEU A 86 -10.60 -12.09 0.14
N ILE A 87 -11.87 -12.52 0.13
CA ILE A 87 -12.83 -12.25 1.22
C ILE A 87 -12.34 -12.85 2.53
N ALA A 88 -11.89 -14.11 2.52
CA ALA A 88 -11.40 -14.78 3.73
C ALA A 88 -10.19 -14.07 4.33
N THR A 89 -9.24 -13.62 3.51
CA THR A 89 -8.07 -12.86 3.95
C THR A 89 -8.46 -11.53 4.58
N VAL A 90 -9.33 -10.76 3.90
CA VAL A 90 -9.81 -9.47 4.42
C VAL A 90 -10.56 -9.68 5.73
N GLN A 91 -11.42 -10.70 5.81
CA GLN A 91 -12.16 -11.02 7.02
C GLN A 91 -11.22 -11.39 8.18
N HIS A 92 -10.22 -12.23 7.93
CA HIS A 92 -9.25 -12.62 8.94
C HIS A 92 -8.48 -11.42 9.50
N LEU A 93 -7.96 -10.56 8.62
CA LEU A 93 -7.16 -9.40 9.02
C LEU A 93 -7.99 -8.33 9.73
N GLN A 94 -9.24 -8.09 9.32
CA GLN A 94 -10.10 -7.13 10.02
C GLN A 94 -10.52 -7.62 11.41
N ASP A 95 -10.58 -8.94 11.63
CA ASP A 95 -11.00 -9.53 12.91
C ASP A 95 -9.99 -9.28 14.03
N TYR A 96 -8.75 -8.92 13.71
CA TYR A 96 -7.79 -8.37 14.68
C TYR A 96 -8.24 -7.02 15.26
N GLN A 97 -9.23 -6.35 14.66
CA GLN A 97 -9.82 -5.07 15.07
C GLN A 97 -8.87 -3.86 15.06
N SER A 98 -7.58 -4.07 15.17
CA SER A 98 -6.54 -3.05 14.98
C SER A 98 -5.21 -3.76 14.81
N ARG A 99 -4.48 -3.40 13.76
CA ARG A 99 -3.13 -3.87 13.47
C ARG A 99 -2.15 -2.71 13.53
N TYR A 100 -2.32 -1.84 14.54
CA TYR A 100 -1.44 -0.69 14.70
C TYR A 100 0.02 -1.14 14.87
N TYR A 101 0.94 -0.48 14.22
CA TYR A 101 2.32 -0.89 13.91
C TYR A 101 3.10 -1.60 15.05
N ASN A 102 2.81 -1.34 16.31
CA ASN A 102 3.47 -1.93 17.46
C ASN A 102 2.51 -2.69 18.41
N SER A 103 1.30 -2.96 17.96
CA SER A 103 0.33 -3.75 18.72
C SER A 103 0.62 -5.25 18.58
N GLU A 104 0.27 -6.04 19.59
CA GLU A 104 0.34 -7.50 19.54
C GLU A 104 -0.36 -8.04 18.28
N ASN A 105 -1.54 -7.52 17.95
CA ASN A 105 -2.28 -7.91 16.77
C ASN A 105 -1.54 -7.63 15.44
N ALA A 106 -0.66 -6.65 15.40
CA ALA A 106 0.15 -6.40 14.20
C ALA A 106 1.25 -7.47 14.03
N TYR A 107 1.84 -7.92 15.13
CA TYR A 107 2.78 -9.06 15.11
C TYR A 107 2.06 -10.37 14.77
N ASP A 108 0.91 -10.63 15.37
CA ASP A 108 0.09 -11.81 15.06
C ASP A 108 -0.34 -11.82 13.59
N ALA A 109 -0.67 -10.66 13.02
CA ALA A 109 -0.99 -10.54 11.61
C ALA A 109 0.23 -10.82 10.72
N ALA A 110 1.43 -10.34 11.10
CA ALA A 110 2.66 -10.65 10.38
C ALA A 110 2.96 -12.15 10.41
N ASP A 111 2.84 -12.80 11.57
CA ASP A 111 3.02 -14.25 11.72
C ASP A 111 2.03 -15.03 10.86
N TRP A 112 0.75 -14.62 10.87
CA TRP A 112 -0.27 -15.25 10.04
C TRP A 112 0.01 -15.09 8.54
N ILE A 113 0.39 -13.88 8.10
CA ILE A 113 0.74 -13.60 6.69
C ILE A 113 1.94 -14.46 6.26
N GLN A 114 2.97 -14.57 7.10
CA GLN A 114 4.09 -15.45 6.82
C GLN A 114 3.64 -16.90 6.67
N GLY A 115 2.78 -17.38 7.57
CA GLY A 115 2.21 -18.72 7.47
C GLY A 115 1.47 -18.97 6.16
N GLN A 116 0.79 -17.95 5.60
CA GLN A 116 0.13 -18.08 4.29
C GLN A 116 1.16 -18.19 3.15
N PHE A 117 2.28 -17.48 3.21
CA PHE A 117 3.37 -17.64 2.25
C PHE A 117 4.09 -18.98 2.41
N ASP A 118 4.30 -19.47 3.63
CA ASP A 118 4.96 -20.74 3.92
C ASP A 118 4.18 -21.94 3.36
N GLU A 119 2.86 -21.84 3.25
CA GLU A 119 2.04 -22.86 2.56
C GLU A 119 2.38 -22.98 1.07
N LEU A 120 2.98 -21.97 0.47
CA LEU A 120 3.43 -21.94 -0.91
C LEU A 120 4.90 -22.39 -0.99
N LEU A 121 5.14 -23.68 -0.84
CA LEU A 121 6.44 -24.33 -0.63
C LEU A 121 7.59 -23.94 -1.57
N ILE A 122 7.34 -23.23 -2.64
CA ILE A 122 8.36 -22.74 -3.58
C ILE A 122 8.94 -21.40 -3.15
N LEU A 123 8.30 -20.70 -2.21
CA LEU A 123 8.73 -19.37 -1.75
C LEU A 123 9.75 -19.52 -0.62
N GLU A 124 10.75 -18.65 -0.63
CA GLU A 124 11.61 -18.41 0.52
C GLU A 124 11.03 -17.24 1.31
N THR A 125 10.74 -17.43 2.60
CA THR A 125 10.03 -16.45 3.42
C THR A 125 10.87 -15.97 4.58
N GLU A 126 10.73 -14.70 4.94
CA GLU A 126 11.38 -14.11 6.10
C GLU A 126 10.54 -12.98 6.72
N GLN A 127 10.81 -12.69 7.98
CA GLN A 127 10.38 -11.46 8.63
C GLN A 127 11.54 -10.47 8.67
N PHE A 128 11.42 -9.38 7.93
CA PHE A 128 12.41 -8.30 7.95
C PHE A 128 12.09 -7.32 9.10
N PRO A 129 13.02 -7.11 10.04
CA PRO A 129 12.78 -6.27 11.21
C PRO A 129 12.55 -4.80 10.83
N VAL A 130 11.58 -4.18 11.49
CA VAL A 130 11.24 -2.75 11.30
C VAL A 130 11.44 -2.01 12.62
N ASP A 131 12.10 -0.87 12.58
CA ASP A 131 12.27 0.04 13.71
C ASP A 131 11.60 1.38 13.44
N TYR A 132 10.82 1.86 14.39
CA TYR A 132 10.23 3.19 14.33
C TYR A 132 10.69 4.03 15.51
N LEU A 133 11.54 5.02 15.26
CA LEU A 133 12.10 5.95 16.25
C LEU A 133 12.83 5.23 17.41
N GLY A 134 13.58 4.17 17.12
CA GLY A 134 14.33 3.39 18.11
C GLY A 134 13.49 2.36 18.86
N ASN A 135 12.28 2.06 18.38
CA ASN A 135 11.41 1.04 18.96
C ASN A 135 11.00 0.02 17.91
N PRO A 136 10.98 -1.28 18.26
CA PRO A 136 10.52 -2.31 17.35
C PRO A 136 9.07 -2.08 16.91
N ALA A 137 8.82 -2.30 15.62
CA ALA A 137 7.50 -2.37 15.02
C ALA A 137 7.24 -3.78 14.50
N ALA A 138 5.99 -4.10 14.15
CA ALA A 138 5.68 -5.33 13.47
C ALA A 138 6.51 -5.42 12.16
N PRO A 139 7.13 -6.58 11.90
CA PRO A 139 8.08 -6.72 10.80
C PRO A 139 7.41 -6.63 9.43
N ASN A 140 8.19 -6.34 8.40
CA ASN A 140 7.77 -6.66 7.05
C ASN A 140 7.79 -8.18 6.87
N VAL A 141 6.78 -8.71 6.19
CA VAL A 141 6.77 -10.10 5.76
C VAL A 141 7.17 -10.15 4.29
N ILE A 142 8.23 -10.89 4.01
CA ILE A 142 8.84 -10.98 2.68
C ILE A 142 8.75 -12.43 2.22
N ALA A 143 8.38 -12.63 0.95
CA ALA A 143 8.42 -13.94 0.31
C ALA A 143 9.03 -13.81 -1.08
N ILE A 144 9.97 -14.67 -1.43
CA ILE A 144 10.74 -14.59 -2.68
C ILE A 144 10.48 -15.84 -3.52
N GLN A 145 10.06 -15.61 -4.76
CA GLN A 145 10.03 -16.62 -5.81
C GLN A 145 11.19 -16.36 -6.76
N TYR A 146 12.16 -17.27 -6.79
CA TYR A 146 13.34 -17.09 -7.64
C TYR A 146 13.05 -17.32 -9.12
N GLY A 147 13.63 -16.45 -9.94
CA GLY A 147 13.57 -16.54 -11.39
C GLY A 147 14.46 -17.65 -11.95
N THR A 148 14.12 -18.11 -13.15
CA THR A 148 14.81 -19.24 -13.79
C THR A 148 15.96 -18.83 -14.71
N LYS A 149 15.99 -17.57 -15.19
CA LYS A 149 17.03 -17.06 -16.11
C LYS A 149 17.83 -15.89 -15.53
N ASN A 150 17.12 -14.98 -14.88
CA ASN A 150 17.68 -13.76 -14.30
C ASN A 150 17.27 -13.70 -12.82
N PRO A 151 17.73 -14.64 -11.97
CA PRO A 151 17.29 -14.73 -10.58
C PRO A 151 17.73 -13.52 -9.74
N ASP A 152 18.73 -12.77 -10.18
CA ASP A 152 19.25 -11.58 -9.50
C ASP A 152 18.51 -10.29 -9.90
N GLN A 153 17.50 -10.40 -10.79
CA GLN A 153 16.59 -9.29 -11.15
C GLN A 153 15.25 -9.51 -10.49
N TYR A 154 14.75 -8.49 -9.81
CA TYR A 154 13.58 -8.60 -8.95
C TYR A 154 12.45 -7.66 -9.38
N VAL A 155 11.23 -8.19 -9.38
CA VAL A 155 9.99 -7.40 -9.44
C VAL A 155 9.35 -7.44 -8.06
N VAL A 156 8.93 -6.30 -7.52
CA VAL A 156 8.34 -6.23 -6.18
C VAL A 156 6.82 -6.04 -6.28
N CYS A 157 6.07 -6.87 -5.57
CA CYS A 157 4.64 -6.77 -5.39
C CYS A 157 4.35 -6.62 -3.89
N GLY A 158 3.80 -5.48 -3.47
CA GLY A 158 3.66 -5.23 -2.04
C GLY A 158 2.42 -4.42 -1.65
N SER A 159 2.09 -4.55 -0.36
CA SER A 159 1.06 -3.79 0.34
C SER A 159 1.52 -3.56 1.78
N HIS A 160 0.76 -2.81 2.60
CA HIS A 160 1.06 -2.76 4.01
C HIS A 160 0.09 -3.62 4.84
N LEU A 161 0.61 -4.14 5.96
CA LEU A 161 -0.13 -5.04 6.85
C LEU A 161 -0.80 -4.32 8.03
N ASP A 162 -0.24 -3.19 8.44
CA ASP A 162 -0.75 -2.43 9.58
C ASP A 162 -2.01 -1.63 9.25
N SER A 163 -2.71 -1.19 10.28
CA SER A 163 -3.87 -0.31 10.17
C SER A 163 -3.77 0.79 11.22
N TYR A 164 -4.27 1.98 10.87
CA TYR A 164 -4.14 3.16 11.71
C TYR A 164 -5.13 3.16 12.89
N SER A 165 -4.62 3.33 14.11
CA SER A 165 -5.46 3.61 15.26
C SER A 165 -4.70 4.38 16.35
N TYR A 166 -5.09 5.60 16.64
CA TYR A 166 -4.62 6.30 17.83
C TYR A 166 -5.30 5.82 19.12
N SER A 167 -6.55 5.46 19.03
CA SER A 167 -7.32 5.01 20.19
C SER A 167 -8.60 4.32 19.74
N GLY A 168 -8.62 3.01 19.73
CA GLY A 168 -9.82 2.28 19.44
C GLY A 168 -9.68 1.28 18.29
N VAL A 169 -10.81 0.84 17.82
CA VAL A 169 -10.93 -0.19 16.79
C VAL A 169 -10.75 0.45 15.42
N CYS A 170 -9.76 -0.04 14.66
CA CYS A 170 -9.57 0.27 13.26
C CYS A 170 -9.28 -1.02 12.48
N PRO A 171 -10.30 -1.72 12.01
CA PRO A 171 -10.15 -3.04 11.39
C PRO A 171 -9.26 -3.02 10.14
N GLY A 172 -9.17 -1.88 9.45
CA GLY A 172 -8.35 -1.73 8.25
C GLY A 172 -8.71 -2.74 7.16
N ALA A 173 -10.01 -2.95 6.92
CA ALA A 173 -10.46 -3.89 5.90
C ALA A 173 -10.09 -3.38 4.50
N ASP A 174 -10.41 -2.12 4.21
CA ASP A 174 -10.06 -1.45 2.96
C ASP A 174 -8.61 -0.94 2.98
N ASP A 175 -8.19 -0.36 4.08
CA ASP A 175 -6.85 0.17 4.31
C ASP A 175 -6.14 -0.59 5.45
N ASN A 176 -5.33 -1.69 5.19
CA ASN A 176 -5.10 -2.22 3.83
C ASN A 176 -5.12 -3.76 3.79
N ALA A 177 -6.12 -4.41 4.44
CA ALA A 177 -6.29 -5.85 4.34
C ALA A 177 -6.58 -6.31 2.89
N THR A 178 -7.23 -5.44 2.09
CA THR A 178 -7.47 -5.70 0.65
C THR A 178 -6.16 -5.77 -0.14
N GLY A 179 -5.19 -4.93 0.18
CA GLY A 179 -3.86 -4.97 -0.43
C GLY A 179 -3.12 -6.26 -0.06
N VAL A 180 -3.13 -6.65 1.23
CA VAL A 180 -2.54 -7.93 1.66
C VAL A 180 -3.22 -9.10 0.96
N ALA A 181 -4.55 -9.10 0.87
CA ALA A 181 -5.29 -10.14 0.17
C ALA A 181 -4.87 -10.23 -1.31
N SER A 182 -4.67 -9.09 -1.95
CA SER A 182 -4.20 -9.04 -3.34
C SER A 182 -2.79 -9.61 -3.50
N VAL A 183 -1.87 -9.31 -2.58
CA VAL A 183 -0.49 -9.84 -2.61
C VAL A 183 -0.48 -11.35 -2.38
N LEU A 184 -1.20 -11.85 -1.37
CA LEU A 184 -1.29 -13.27 -1.07
C LEU A 184 -1.92 -14.07 -2.23
N GLU A 185 -3.00 -13.56 -2.82
CA GLU A 185 -3.66 -14.22 -3.97
C GLU A 185 -2.76 -14.20 -5.21
N THR A 186 -2.04 -13.09 -5.44
CA THR A 186 -1.04 -13.00 -6.51
C THR A 186 0.07 -14.04 -6.29
N ALA A 187 0.61 -14.15 -5.08
CA ALA A 187 1.63 -15.15 -4.76
C ALA A 187 1.10 -16.57 -4.95
N ARG A 188 -0.13 -16.87 -4.51
CA ARG A 188 -0.77 -18.18 -4.69
C ARG A 188 -0.87 -18.59 -6.17
N ILE A 189 -1.26 -17.66 -7.01
CA ILE A 189 -1.39 -17.92 -8.46
C ILE A 189 -0.01 -18.04 -9.08
N LEU A 190 0.84 -17.02 -8.94
CA LEU A 190 2.10 -16.94 -9.66
C LEU A 190 3.14 -17.97 -9.19
N SER A 191 3.09 -18.43 -7.94
CA SER A 191 3.99 -19.48 -7.44
C SER A 191 3.83 -20.82 -8.17
N GLN A 192 2.75 -21.02 -8.90
CA GLN A 192 2.52 -22.22 -9.72
C GLN A 192 3.24 -22.17 -11.08
N TYR A 193 3.83 -21.02 -11.42
CA TYR A 193 4.46 -20.76 -12.71
C TYR A 193 5.92 -20.38 -12.56
N ASN A 194 6.69 -20.59 -13.63
CA ASN A 194 8.09 -20.18 -13.68
C ASN A 194 8.22 -18.86 -14.45
N PHE A 195 8.95 -17.93 -13.87
CA PHE A 195 9.28 -16.64 -14.47
C PHE A 195 10.77 -16.54 -14.77
N GLU A 196 11.14 -15.61 -15.63
CA GLU A 196 12.55 -15.37 -15.94
C GLU A 196 13.25 -14.63 -14.79
N ARG A 197 12.56 -13.67 -14.17
CA ARG A 197 13.04 -12.86 -13.05
C ARG A 197 12.41 -13.33 -11.75
N SER A 198 13.05 -12.97 -10.66
CA SER A 198 12.53 -13.19 -9.31
C SER A 198 11.38 -12.24 -9.00
N ILE A 199 10.46 -12.69 -8.15
CA ILE A 199 9.37 -11.88 -7.63
C ILE A 199 9.50 -11.82 -6.12
N ILE A 200 9.45 -10.62 -5.55
CA ILE A 200 9.39 -10.39 -4.11
C ILE A 200 7.96 -9.96 -3.77
N TYR A 201 7.29 -10.72 -2.92
CA TYR A 201 6.00 -10.40 -2.36
C TYR A 201 6.20 -9.81 -0.97
N CYS A 202 5.61 -8.65 -0.69
CA CYS A 202 5.83 -7.92 0.54
C CYS A 202 4.53 -7.55 1.23
N ALA A 203 4.47 -7.76 2.56
CA ALA A 203 3.51 -7.08 3.42
C ALA A 203 4.29 -6.20 4.39
N PHE A 204 4.27 -4.88 4.17
CA PHE A 204 5.09 -3.92 4.91
C PHE A 204 4.44 -3.53 6.24
N GLY A 205 5.24 -3.47 7.31
CA GLY A 205 4.81 -2.94 8.60
C GLY A 205 5.02 -1.43 8.71
N ALA A 206 4.31 -0.80 9.65
CA ALA A 206 4.48 0.60 10.01
C ALA A 206 4.34 1.60 8.84
N GLU A 207 3.45 1.32 7.90
CA GLU A 207 3.10 2.25 6.82
C GLU A 207 2.40 3.49 7.37
N GLU A 208 1.44 3.27 8.25
CA GLU A 208 0.52 4.28 8.81
C GLU A 208 1.22 5.35 9.67
N VAL A 209 2.46 5.10 10.03
CA VAL A 209 3.31 6.07 10.75
C VAL A 209 4.39 6.71 9.87
N GLY A 210 4.32 6.51 8.55
CA GLY A 210 5.12 7.22 7.57
C GLY A 210 5.95 6.34 6.63
N LEU A 211 5.39 5.25 6.10
CA LEU A 211 6.03 4.36 5.11
C LEU A 211 7.32 3.71 5.66
N VAL A 212 7.37 3.46 6.98
CA VAL A 212 8.64 3.10 7.65
C VAL A 212 9.18 1.77 7.15
N GLY A 213 8.36 0.72 7.17
CA GLY A 213 8.79 -0.61 6.77
C GLY A 213 9.23 -0.70 5.31
N SER A 214 8.47 -0.11 4.40
CA SER A 214 8.81 -0.10 2.98
C SER A 214 10.07 0.72 2.69
N SER A 215 10.26 1.84 3.40
CA SER A 215 11.46 2.67 3.24
C SER A 215 12.71 1.93 3.72
N GLN A 216 12.66 1.26 4.89
CA GLN A 216 13.80 0.49 5.42
C GLN A 216 14.11 -0.72 4.54
N TYR A 217 13.10 -1.37 3.97
CA TYR A 217 13.33 -2.48 3.04
C TYR A 217 13.92 -2.00 1.71
N ALA A 218 13.49 -0.86 1.19
CA ALA A 218 14.06 -0.26 0.00
C ALA A 218 15.54 0.13 0.21
N GLU A 219 15.87 0.72 1.37
CA GLU A 219 17.25 1.03 1.75
C GLU A 219 18.11 -0.25 1.86
N TYR A 220 17.58 -1.30 2.48
CA TYR A 220 18.24 -2.60 2.53
C TYR A 220 18.48 -3.17 1.12
N CYS A 221 17.51 -3.10 0.21
CA CYS A 221 17.68 -3.58 -1.17
C CYS A 221 18.79 -2.81 -1.90
N ASP A 222 18.87 -1.49 -1.70
CA ASP A 222 19.93 -0.65 -2.28
C ASP A 222 21.30 -1.00 -1.69
N ASP A 223 21.42 -1.12 -0.38
CA ASP A 223 22.65 -1.50 0.33
C ASP A 223 23.16 -2.89 -0.09
N MET A 224 22.26 -3.83 -0.32
CA MET A 224 22.59 -5.18 -0.80
C MET A 224 22.83 -5.23 -2.31
N GLY A 225 22.56 -4.15 -3.03
CA GLY A 225 22.73 -4.06 -4.49
C GLY A 225 21.75 -4.95 -5.26
N LEU A 226 20.52 -5.11 -4.78
CA LEU A 226 19.49 -5.88 -5.48
C LEU A 226 19.05 -5.12 -6.74
N ASP A 227 19.01 -5.79 -7.88
CA ASP A 227 18.56 -5.22 -9.17
C ASP A 227 17.02 -5.25 -9.23
N ILE A 228 16.37 -4.21 -8.68
CA ILE A 228 14.92 -4.03 -8.74
C ILE A 228 14.58 -3.39 -10.10
N VAL A 229 13.73 -4.05 -10.92
CA VAL A 229 13.44 -3.67 -12.31
C VAL A 229 11.98 -3.30 -12.55
#